data_ef477f0feca79f5bb22299d9798a2e17
#
_entry.id   ef477f0feca79f5bb22299d9798a2e17
#
_cell.length_a   1.000
_cell.length_b   1.000
_cell.length_c   1.000
_cell.angle_alpha   90.00
_cell.angle_beta   90.00
_cell.angle_gamma   90.00
#
_symmetry.space_group_name_H-M   'P 1'
#
loop_
_entity.id
_entity.type
_entity.pdbx_description
1 polymer ?
#
loop_
_entity_poly.entity_id
_entity_poly.type
_entity_poly.pdbx_seq_one_letter_code
_entity_poly.pdbx_strand_id
1 'polypeptide(L)'
;MKAALRRIGLHYFLAMGMVAASTAALAAGEPILVGQSAVLTGPFTPNSLAFMEGQTLFFDQLNKAGGVGGRPVKMITYDDAYIPEKAAANAEKLLVTDRVVCLFGTMGTGIGAAMVPVAAKYDSFIFGGLTGAAVLRGPKVPIYHMRESYADEVARVMNHLTTIGVTRIAIVSSDDAYGKGIEKDAVAALEKNKHPALLSLRFDPKEKDHPAIAQQVIASGAQAVYVIAAGMPAINIIRSLVAAPVHPQIYTNSVASSFLLYKELGDKSRGIVLSQVMPPFWKTRFPIVDEYQRARKAAGSEGEGSYLGLEGYITAKAFAESLQRVKGPITTESLRRTIENSPPMNLNGFTVAFRPDNRNGSSFGDITMLGSAGKFAQ
;
A
#
# COMPACT_ATOMS: atom_id res chain seq x y z
N MET A 1 -27.22 -69.18 34.84
CA MET A 1 -26.95 -68.99 33.42
C MET A 1 -27.62 -67.73 32.82
N LYS A 2 -27.76 -66.60 33.58
CA LYS A 2 -28.38 -65.36 33.04
C LYS A 2 -27.55 -64.11 33.28
N ALA A 3 -26.29 -64.25 33.71
CA ALA A 3 -25.40 -63.08 34.04
C ALA A 3 -24.23 -62.91 33.08
N ALA A 4 -23.98 -63.76 32.10
CA ALA A 4 -22.82 -63.71 31.22
C ALA A 4 -23.12 -63.07 29.84
N LEU A 5 -24.36 -62.80 29.46
CA LEU A 5 -24.73 -62.26 28.15
C LEU A 5 -24.91 -60.76 28.11
N ARG A 6 -24.73 -60.05 29.25
CA ARG A 6 -24.90 -58.55 29.32
C ARG A 6 -23.61 -57.79 29.22
N ARG A 7 -22.46 -58.43 29.24
CA ARG A 7 -21.14 -57.76 29.17
C ARG A 7 -20.50 -57.69 27.78
N ILE A 8 -21.00 -58.41 26.82
CA ILE A 8 -20.40 -58.43 25.45
C ILE A 8 -21.01 -57.37 24.54
N GLY A 9 -22.27 -56.91 24.82
CA GLY A 9 -22.91 -55.86 23.98
C GLY A 9 -22.41 -54.44 24.20
N LEU A 10 -21.77 -54.16 25.35
CA LEU A 10 -21.37 -52.79 25.69
C LEU A 10 -19.99 -52.39 25.15
N HIS A 11 -19.15 -53.33 24.75
CA HIS A 11 -17.80 -53.08 24.21
C HIS A 11 -17.78 -52.87 22.71
N TYR A 12 -18.80 -53.32 21.97
CA TYR A 12 -18.91 -53.10 20.51
C TYR A 12 -19.51 -51.73 20.15
N PHE A 13 -20.27 -51.09 21.04
CA PHE A 13 -20.83 -49.75 20.81
C PHE A 13 -19.84 -48.63 21.13
N LEU A 14 -18.83 -48.86 21.99
CA LEU A 14 -17.77 -47.85 22.26
C LEU A 14 -16.65 -47.87 21.19
N ALA A 15 -16.44 -48.95 20.47
CA ALA A 15 -15.42 -49.03 19.43
C ALA A 15 -15.88 -48.44 18.09
N MET A 16 -17.18 -48.31 17.85
CA MET A 16 -17.72 -47.74 16.61
C MET A 16 -17.93 -46.23 16.67
N GLY A 17 -17.87 -45.63 17.87
CA GLY A 17 -17.96 -44.18 18.08
C GLY A 17 -16.64 -43.40 17.95
N MET A 18 -15.48 -44.09 17.94
CA MET A 18 -14.15 -43.48 17.88
C MET A 18 -13.53 -43.40 16.48
N VAL A 19 -14.16 -43.99 15.47
CA VAL A 19 -13.65 -43.98 14.07
C VAL A 19 -14.24 -42.83 13.26
N ALA A 20 -15.30 -42.15 13.74
CA ALA A 20 -15.96 -41.04 13.01
C ALA A 20 -15.43 -39.66 13.31
N ALA A 21 -14.45 -39.49 14.24
CA ALA A 21 -13.93 -38.20 14.62
C ALA A 21 -12.55 -37.82 13.99
N SER A 22 -12.01 -38.69 13.11
CA SER A 22 -10.64 -38.55 12.59
C SER A 22 -10.54 -38.17 11.11
N THR A 23 -11.61 -37.70 10.44
CA THR A 23 -11.58 -37.47 8.99
C THR A 23 -11.99 -36.03 8.59
N ALA A 24 -11.71 -35.04 9.40
CA ALA A 24 -11.92 -33.63 9.02
C ALA A 24 -10.67 -32.72 9.16
N ALA A 25 -9.48 -33.29 9.14
CA ALA A 25 -8.34 -32.56 8.65
C ALA A 25 -8.39 -32.67 7.12
N LEU A 26 -9.24 -31.88 6.47
CA LEU A 26 -9.12 -31.60 5.04
C LEU A 26 -7.67 -31.19 4.81
N ALA A 27 -6.89 -32.05 4.15
CA ALA A 27 -5.54 -31.71 3.76
C ALA A 27 -5.62 -30.39 2.99
N ALA A 28 -5.15 -29.31 3.60
CA ALA A 28 -5.09 -28.03 2.91
C ALA A 28 -4.32 -28.27 1.61
N GLY A 29 -4.88 -27.87 0.48
CA GLY A 29 -4.20 -28.05 -0.81
C GLY A 29 -2.88 -27.29 -0.80
N GLU A 30 -1.97 -27.66 -1.71
CA GLU A 30 -0.68 -26.97 -1.86
C GLU A 30 -0.87 -25.45 -1.89
N PRO A 31 -0.08 -24.67 -1.11
CA PRO A 31 -0.27 -23.24 -0.99
C PRO A 31 -0.11 -22.53 -2.33
N ILE A 32 -0.84 -21.43 -2.50
CA ILE A 32 -0.63 -20.47 -3.59
C ILE A 32 0.49 -19.54 -3.14
N LEU A 33 1.67 -19.68 -3.75
CA LEU A 33 2.85 -18.89 -3.39
C LEU A 33 2.83 -17.53 -4.11
N VAL A 34 2.99 -16.43 -3.36
CA VAL A 34 3.11 -15.05 -3.87
C VAL A 34 4.42 -14.46 -3.39
N GLY A 35 5.12 -13.72 -4.25
CA GLY A 35 6.45 -13.21 -3.95
C GLY A 35 6.46 -11.72 -3.63
N GLN A 36 7.13 -11.33 -2.55
CA GLN A 36 7.26 -9.95 -2.16
C GLN A 36 8.73 -9.55 -1.96
N SER A 37 9.16 -8.48 -2.64
CA SER A 37 10.33 -7.70 -2.25
C SER A 37 9.83 -6.50 -1.47
N ALA A 38 10.27 -6.35 -0.22
CA ALA A 38 9.77 -5.36 0.72
C ALA A 38 10.90 -4.62 1.43
N VAL A 39 10.63 -3.42 1.91
CA VAL A 39 11.58 -2.64 2.70
C VAL A 39 11.44 -3.04 4.18
N LEU A 40 12.22 -4.03 4.61
CA LEU A 40 12.22 -4.49 6.00
C LEU A 40 13.26 -3.77 6.85
N THR A 41 14.26 -3.15 6.20
CA THR A 41 15.30 -2.36 6.86
C THR A 41 15.46 -0.98 6.20
N GLY A 42 15.87 0.03 6.99
CA GLY A 42 16.12 1.39 6.50
C GLY A 42 14.99 2.40 6.78
N PRO A 43 15.11 3.63 6.23
CA PRO A 43 14.26 4.77 6.62
C PRO A 43 12.81 4.68 6.13
N PHE A 44 12.51 3.80 5.20
CA PHE A 44 11.16 3.59 4.66
C PHE A 44 10.44 2.38 5.27
N THR A 45 11.10 1.66 6.21
CA THR A 45 10.53 0.49 6.91
C THR A 45 9.16 0.74 7.53
N PRO A 46 8.90 1.87 8.22
CA PRO A 46 7.58 2.10 8.82
C PRO A 46 6.43 2.07 7.81
N ASN A 47 6.65 2.62 6.61
CA ASN A 47 5.64 2.63 5.57
C ASN A 47 5.40 1.21 5.01
N SER A 48 6.48 0.48 4.76
CA SER A 48 6.43 -0.89 4.26
C SER A 48 5.71 -1.81 5.24
N LEU A 49 6.07 -1.75 6.52
CA LEU A 49 5.44 -2.57 7.56
C LEU A 49 3.95 -2.24 7.73
N ALA A 50 3.56 -0.96 7.67
CA ALA A 50 2.15 -0.58 7.74
C ALA A 50 1.35 -1.15 6.55
N PHE A 51 1.91 -1.12 5.35
CA PHE A 51 1.29 -1.70 4.16
C PHE A 51 1.20 -3.23 4.25
N MET A 52 2.26 -3.90 4.71
CA MET A 52 2.32 -5.34 4.92
C MET A 52 1.36 -5.82 6.01
N GLU A 53 1.17 -5.02 7.08
CA GLU A 53 0.20 -5.32 8.14
C GLU A 53 -1.19 -5.55 7.55
N GLY A 54 -1.67 -4.65 6.70
CA GLY A 54 -2.97 -4.79 6.05
C GLY A 54 -3.06 -6.05 5.18
N GLN A 55 -2.00 -6.35 4.43
CA GLN A 55 -1.92 -7.55 3.60
C GLN A 55 -2.01 -8.82 4.45
N THR A 56 -1.22 -8.88 5.52
CA THR A 56 -1.18 -10.02 6.45
C THR A 56 -2.54 -10.21 7.12
N LEU A 57 -3.15 -9.14 7.61
CA LEU A 57 -4.48 -9.19 8.22
C LEU A 57 -5.51 -9.85 7.30
N PHE A 58 -5.53 -9.48 6.02
CA PHE A 58 -6.48 -10.05 5.09
C PHE A 58 -6.16 -11.51 4.76
N PHE A 59 -4.90 -11.83 4.42
CA PHE A 59 -4.53 -13.20 4.07
C PHE A 59 -4.68 -14.18 5.23
N ASP A 60 -4.41 -13.76 6.48
CA ASP A 60 -4.64 -14.59 7.66
C ASP A 60 -6.14 -14.92 7.84
N GLN A 61 -7.03 -13.94 7.64
CA GLN A 61 -8.47 -14.18 7.67
C GLN A 61 -8.91 -15.12 6.55
N LEU A 62 -8.45 -14.88 5.33
CA LEU A 62 -8.74 -15.71 4.17
C LEU A 62 -8.29 -17.18 4.42
N ASN A 63 -7.07 -17.35 4.92
CA ASN A 63 -6.52 -18.68 5.17
C ASN A 63 -7.25 -19.41 6.30
N LYS A 64 -7.63 -18.71 7.37
CA LYS A 64 -8.49 -19.26 8.45
C LYS A 64 -9.87 -19.67 7.93
N ALA A 65 -10.38 -18.99 6.91
CA ALA A 65 -11.66 -19.32 6.26
C ALA A 65 -11.53 -20.44 5.19
N GLY A 66 -10.36 -21.08 5.04
CA GLY A 66 -10.12 -22.16 4.09
C GLY A 66 -9.37 -21.77 2.82
N GLY A 67 -8.92 -20.52 2.71
CA GLY A 67 -8.11 -20.04 1.58
C GLY A 67 -8.90 -19.89 0.28
N VAL A 68 -8.22 -20.06 -0.84
CA VAL A 68 -8.80 -20.01 -2.19
C VAL A 68 -8.93 -21.44 -2.73
N GLY A 69 -10.16 -21.92 -2.83
CA GLY A 69 -10.41 -23.30 -3.28
C GLY A 69 -9.75 -24.38 -2.39
N GLY A 70 -9.72 -24.17 -1.07
CA GLY A 70 -9.06 -25.06 -0.11
C GLY A 70 -7.54 -24.89 -0.01
N ARG A 71 -6.94 -23.92 -0.70
CA ARG A 71 -5.49 -23.64 -0.75
C ARG A 71 -5.17 -22.34 -0.03
N PRO A 72 -4.26 -22.37 0.97
CA PRO A 72 -3.85 -21.11 1.61
C PRO A 72 -3.00 -20.24 0.66
N VAL A 73 -3.11 -18.93 0.79
CA VAL A 73 -2.21 -17.97 0.15
C VAL A 73 -1.01 -17.77 1.08
N LYS A 74 0.20 -18.03 0.59
CA LYS A 74 1.44 -17.87 1.35
C LYS A 74 2.37 -16.87 0.68
N MET A 75 2.74 -15.83 1.41
CA MET A 75 3.68 -14.81 0.97
C MET A 75 5.12 -15.23 1.29
N ILE A 76 6.02 -15.14 0.30
CA ILE A 76 7.46 -15.27 0.47
C ILE A 76 8.04 -13.87 0.33
N THR A 77 8.67 -13.36 1.40
CA THR A 77 9.14 -11.98 1.46
C THR A 77 10.65 -11.92 1.65
N TYR A 78 11.33 -11.08 0.85
CA TYR A 78 12.74 -10.75 0.96
C TYR A 78 12.94 -9.25 1.18
N ASP A 79 13.94 -8.89 1.99
CA ASP A 79 14.32 -7.50 2.24
C ASP A 79 15.09 -6.94 1.05
N ASP A 80 14.66 -5.80 0.51
CA ASP A 80 15.41 -5.03 -0.48
C ASP A 80 16.12 -3.80 0.11
N ALA A 81 15.84 -3.45 1.36
CA ALA A 81 16.39 -2.28 2.04
C ALA A 81 16.21 -0.96 1.23
N TYR A 82 15.19 -0.90 0.36
CA TYR A 82 14.96 0.19 -0.61
C TYR A 82 16.09 0.34 -1.64
N ILE A 83 16.78 -0.76 -1.98
CA ILE A 83 17.88 -0.80 -2.95
C ILE A 83 17.36 -1.49 -4.23
N PRO A 84 17.31 -0.76 -5.37
CA PRO A 84 16.75 -1.28 -6.63
C PRO A 84 17.39 -2.59 -7.10
N GLU A 85 18.71 -2.72 -7.00
CA GLU A 85 19.46 -3.90 -7.42
C GLU A 85 19.10 -5.13 -6.58
N LYS A 86 18.90 -4.96 -5.26
CA LYS A 86 18.42 -6.03 -4.39
C LYS A 86 16.99 -6.43 -4.73
N ALA A 87 16.13 -5.47 -5.03
CA ALA A 87 14.75 -5.74 -5.41
C ALA A 87 14.67 -6.54 -6.72
N ALA A 88 15.50 -6.21 -7.71
CA ALA A 88 15.61 -6.98 -8.95
C ALA A 88 16.10 -8.42 -8.69
N ALA A 89 17.13 -8.60 -7.85
CA ALA A 89 17.63 -9.93 -7.47
C ALA A 89 16.57 -10.73 -6.68
N ASN A 90 15.86 -10.10 -5.77
CA ASN A 90 14.74 -10.72 -5.05
C ASN A 90 13.63 -11.15 -6.02
N ALA A 91 13.25 -10.31 -6.99
CA ALA A 91 12.25 -10.63 -8.00
C ALA A 91 12.65 -11.87 -8.81
N GLU A 92 13.90 -11.95 -9.25
CA GLU A 92 14.40 -13.11 -10.00
C GLU A 92 14.38 -14.38 -9.14
N LYS A 93 14.85 -14.31 -7.89
CA LYS A 93 14.81 -15.44 -6.95
C LYS A 93 13.37 -15.92 -6.70
N LEU A 94 12.43 -15.01 -6.45
CA LEU A 94 11.03 -15.31 -6.21
C LEU A 94 10.39 -16.03 -7.40
N LEU A 95 10.67 -15.55 -8.62
CA LEU A 95 10.08 -16.13 -9.83
C LEU A 95 10.73 -17.45 -10.25
N VAL A 96 12.06 -17.56 -10.14
CA VAL A 96 12.82 -18.71 -10.68
C VAL A 96 12.98 -19.81 -9.63
N THR A 97 13.40 -19.46 -8.42
CA THR A 97 13.70 -20.43 -7.36
C THR A 97 12.45 -20.80 -6.58
N ASP A 98 11.70 -19.79 -6.10
CA ASP A 98 10.53 -19.99 -5.25
C ASP A 98 9.26 -20.27 -6.08
N ARG A 99 9.28 -20.01 -7.39
CA ARG A 99 8.21 -20.29 -8.35
C ARG A 99 6.86 -19.71 -7.91
N VAL A 100 6.89 -18.47 -7.43
CA VAL A 100 5.68 -17.74 -7.06
C VAL A 100 4.79 -17.46 -8.28
N VAL A 101 3.48 -17.40 -8.08
CA VAL A 101 2.52 -17.15 -9.16
C VAL A 101 2.64 -15.73 -9.73
N CYS A 102 3.03 -14.77 -8.91
CA CYS A 102 3.36 -13.41 -9.32
C CYS A 102 4.13 -12.68 -8.20
N LEU A 103 4.64 -11.50 -8.52
CA LEU A 103 5.17 -10.56 -7.53
C LEU A 103 4.01 -9.75 -6.93
N PHE A 104 4.12 -9.36 -5.65
CA PHE A 104 3.02 -8.77 -4.92
C PHE A 104 3.50 -7.67 -3.95
N GLY A 105 2.78 -6.57 -3.87
CA GLY A 105 2.88 -5.60 -2.77
C GLY A 105 4.25 -4.93 -2.60
N THR A 106 5.00 -4.72 -3.67
CA THR A 106 6.30 -4.02 -3.62
C THR A 106 6.12 -2.52 -3.36
N MET A 107 7.11 -1.86 -2.76
CA MET A 107 7.06 -0.45 -2.40
C MET A 107 8.19 0.35 -3.05
N GLY A 108 7.84 1.46 -3.70
CA GLY A 108 8.79 2.46 -4.19
C GLY A 108 8.93 2.52 -5.71
N THR A 109 9.18 3.75 -6.22
CA THR A 109 9.30 3.99 -7.66
C THR A 109 10.55 3.33 -8.25
N GLY A 110 11.72 3.55 -7.63
CA GLY A 110 12.98 2.94 -8.07
C GLY A 110 12.97 1.41 -7.96
N ILE A 111 12.34 0.90 -6.90
CA ILE A 111 12.15 -0.54 -6.66
C ILE A 111 11.29 -1.15 -7.77
N GLY A 112 10.11 -0.57 -8.03
CA GLY A 112 9.23 -1.02 -9.11
C GLY A 112 9.92 -0.96 -10.49
N ALA A 113 10.68 0.10 -10.76
CA ALA A 113 11.41 0.27 -12.02
C ALA A 113 12.48 -0.81 -12.24
N ALA A 114 13.14 -1.28 -11.15
CA ALA A 114 14.11 -2.36 -11.20
C ALA A 114 13.45 -3.75 -11.35
N MET A 115 12.27 -3.95 -10.73
CA MET A 115 11.57 -5.23 -10.78
C MET A 115 10.78 -5.47 -12.08
N VAL A 116 10.29 -4.42 -12.74
CA VAL A 116 9.49 -4.50 -13.98
C VAL A 116 10.20 -5.26 -15.10
N PRO A 117 11.47 -4.98 -15.44
CA PRO A 117 12.17 -5.74 -16.47
C PRO A 117 12.30 -7.23 -16.13
N VAL A 118 12.50 -7.56 -14.84
CA VAL A 118 12.57 -8.94 -14.37
C VAL A 118 11.22 -9.63 -14.51
N ALA A 119 10.13 -8.98 -14.07
CA ALA A 119 8.79 -9.52 -14.24
C ALA A 119 8.46 -9.77 -15.72
N ALA A 120 8.81 -8.83 -16.60
CA ALA A 120 8.61 -8.96 -18.05
C ALA A 120 9.44 -10.11 -18.65
N LYS A 121 10.70 -10.27 -18.23
CA LYS A 121 11.60 -11.37 -18.69
C LYS A 121 11.00 -12.76 -18.44
N TYR A 122 10.27 -12.91 -17.33
CA TYR A 122 9.67 -14.20 -16.93
C TYR A 122 8.14 -14.24 -17.15
N ASP A 123 7.61 -13.44 -18.07
CA ASP A 123 6.16 -13.35 -18.35
C ASP A 123 5.29 -13.22 -17.12
N SER A 124 5.82 -12.60 -16.06
CA SER A 124 5.15 -12.36 -14.80
C SER A 124 4.66 -10.91 -14.66
N PHE A 125 4.12 -10.57 -13.52
CA PHE A 125 3.63 -9.23 -13.22
C PHE A 125 3.76 -8.92 -11.72
N ILE A 126 3.60 -7.63 -11.38
CA ILE A 126 3.53 -7.14 -10.02
C ILE A 126 2.09 -6.74 -9.73
N PHE A 127 1.48 -7.27 -8.68
CA PHE A 127 0.14 -6.88 -8.24
C PHE A 127 0.23 -5.99 -6.99
N GLY A 128 -0.41 -4.83 -7.03
CA GLY A 128 -0.51 -3.94 -5.87
C GLY A 128 0.79 -3.22 -5.52
N GLY A 129 1.53 -2.74 -6.51
CA GLY A 129 2.72 -1.92 -6.24
C GLY A 129 2.36 -0.61 -5.52
N LEU A 130 2.97 -0.34 -4.36
CA LEU A 130 2.81 0.89 -3.58
C LEU A 130 3.61 2.02 -4.23
N THR A 131 3.14 2.49 -5.37
CA THR A 131 3.67 3.61 -6.13
C THR A 131 2.61 4.18 -7.07
N GLY A 132 2.59 5.51 -7.19
CA GLY A 132 1.75 6.24 -8.14
C GLY A 132 2.51 6.74 -9.37
N ALA A 133 3.78 6.37 -9.52
CA ALA A 133 4.68 6.96 -10.53
C ALA A 133 4.23 6.70 -11.98
N ALA A 134 4.18 7.74 -12.79
CA ALA A 134 3.76 7.67 -14.19
C ALA A 134 4.62 6.72 -15.04
N VAL A 135 5.93 6.65 -14.76
CA VAL A 135 6.89 5.77 -15.46
C VAL A 135 6.56 4.27 -15.27
N LEU A 136 5.82 3.92 -14.23
CA LEU A 136 5.39 2.55 -13.95
C LEU A 136 3.95 2.27 -14.38
N ARG A 137 3.33 3.17 -15.17
CA ARG A 137 1.96 3.04 -15.66
C ARG A 137 1.94 2.93 -17.18
N GLY A 138 0.96 2.22 -17.68
CA GLY A 138 0.77 2.01 -19.09
C GLY A 138 0.52 0.54 -19.44
N PRO A 139 -0.06 0.26 -20.61
CA PRO A 139 -0.55 -1.08 -20.96
C PRO A 139 0.57 -2.14 -21.11
N LYS A 140 1.80 -1.71 -21.39
CA LYS A 140 2.95 -2.61 -21.54
C LYS A 140 3.73 -2.83 -20.23
N VAL A 141 3.45 -2.06 -19.18
CA VAL A 141 4.13 -2.20 -17.89
C VAL A 141 3.41 -3.25 -17.05
N PRO A 142 4.05 -4.35 -16.63
CA PRO A 142 3.38 -5.46 -15.95
C PRO A 142 3.18 -5.18 -14.45
N ILE A 143 2.54 -4.05 -14.13
CA ILE A 143 2.12 -3.69 -12.76
C ILE A 143 0.62 -3.35 -12.74
N TYR A 144 -0.09 -3.91 -11.75
CA TYR A 144 -1.48 -3.55 -11.43
C TYR A 144 -1.48 -2.66 -10.19
N HIS A 145 -1.95 -1.43 -10.33
CA HIS A 145 -1.97 -0.42 -9.27
C HIS A 145 -3.32 -0.36 -8.57
N MET A 146 -3.32 -0.30 -7.23
CA MET A 146 -4.53 -0.14 -6.43
C MET A 146 -4.88 1.32 -6.15
N ARG A 147 -3.96 2.23 -6.37
CA ARG A 147 -4.04 3.67 -6.09
C ARG A 147 -4.08 4.51 -7.35
N GLU A 148 -4.57 5.75 -7.24
CA GLU A 148 -4.44 6.74 -8.30
C GLU A 148 -2.97 7.10 -8.57
N SER A 149 -2.71 7.81 -9.65
CA SER A 149 -1.34 8.24 -9.96
C SER A 149 -0.89 9.40 -9.07
N TYR A 150 0.43 9.58 -8.92
CA TYR A 150 0.98 10.77 -8.27
C TYR A 150 0.63 12.05 -9.03
N ALA A 151 0.50 11.99 -10.34
CA ALA A 151 0.05 13.13 -11.14
C ALA A 151 -1.38 13.56 -10.76
N ASP A 152 -2.29 12.61 -10.50
CA ASP A 152 -3.65 12.89 -10.04
C ASP A 152 -3.65 13.47 -8.61
N GLU A 153 -2.85 12.90 -7.68
CA GLU A 153 -2.67 13.45 -6.33
C GLU A 153 -2.17 14.90 -6.38
N VAL A 154 -1.13 15.17 -7.17
CA VAL A 154 -0.55 16.50 -7.38
C VAL A 154 -1.58 17.45 -7.96
N ALA A 155 -2.26 17.06 -9.04
CA ALA A 155 -3.27 17.90 -9.68
C ALA A 155 -4.37 18.29 -8.69
N ARG A 156 -4.80 17.36 -7.83
CA ARG A 156 -5.79 17.60 -6.77
C ARG A 156 -5.30 18.65 -5.77
N VAL A 157 -4.04 18.52 -5.28
CA VAL A 157 -3.46 19.46 -4.32
C VAL A 157 -3.25 20.84 -4.95
N MET A 158 -2.69 20.90 -6.17
CA MET A 158 -2.43 22.20 -6.85
C MET A 158 -3.73 22.91 -7.21
N ASN A 159 -4.76 22.18 -7.67
CA ASN A 159 -6.08 22.74 -7.92
C ASN A 159 -6.73 23.25 -6.63
N HIS A 160 -6.63 22.50 -5.54
CA HIS A 160 -7.13 22.94 -4.23
C HIS A 160 -6.47 24.27 -3.80
N LEU A 161 -5.13 24.32 -3.82
CA LEU A 161 -4.36 25.51 -3.43
C LEU A 161 -4.76 26.73 -4.27
N THR A 162 -4.79 26.60 -5.59
CA THR A 162 -5.14 27.72 -6.47
C THR A 162 -6.61 28.15 -6.32
N THR A 163 -7.52 27.23 -6.07
CA THR A 163 -8.95 27.51 -5.84
C THR A 163 -9.16 28.35 -4.57
N ILE A 164 -8.38 28.10 -3.52
CA ILE A 164 -8.43 28.88 -2.27
C ILE A 164 -7.55 30.13 -2.30
N GLY A 165 -7.00 30.51 -3.45
CA GLY A 165 -6.21 31.72 -3.65
C GLY A 165 -4.75 31.63 -3.18
N VAL A 166 -4.24 30.44 -2.90
CA VAL A 166 -2.83 30.21 -2.57
C VAL A 166 -2.05 29.98 -3.86
N THR A 167 -1.24 30.98 -4.23
CA THR A 167 -0.54 31.02 -5.53
C THR A 167 0.98 31.04 -5.43
N ARG A 168 1.55 31.45 -4.28
CA ARG A 168 3.00 31.41 -4.03
C ARG A 168 3.35 30.09 -3.35
N ILE A 169 3.67 29.09 -4.16
CA ILE A 169 3.90 27.71 -3.73
C ILE A 169 5.36 27.33 -3.95
N ALA A 170 6.03 26.88 -2.89
CA ALA A 170 7.35 26.26 -2.96
C ALA A 170 7.21 24.74 -3.11
N ILE A 171 8.13 24.10 -3.81
CA ILE A 171 8.25 22.65 -3.94
C ILE A 171 9.55 22.23 -3.28
N VAL A 172 9.50 21.20 -2.42
CA VAL A 172 10.68 20.56 -1.83
C VAL A 172 10.58 19.07 -2.04
N SER A 173 11.50 18.49 -2.81
CA SER A 173 11.45 17.09 -3.23
C SER A 173 12.69 16.29 -2.81
N SER A 174 12.54 15.00 -2.52
CA SER A 174 13.67 14.10 -2.34
C SER A 174 14.42 13.89 -3.67
N ASP A 175 15.77 13.85 -3.61
CA ASP A 175 16.63 13.67 -4.80
C ASP A 175 16.75 12.19 -5.21
N ASP A 176 15.60 11.54 -5.40
CA ASP A 176 15.48 10.17 -5.89
C ASP A 176 14.49 10.06 -7.06
N ALA A 177 14.29 8.86 -7.59
CA ALA A 177 13.37 8.63 -8.70
C ALA A 177 11.92 9.01 -8.38
N TYR A 178 11.51 8.83 -7.12
CA TYR A 178 10.18 9.20 -6.64
C TYR A 178 10.01 10.72 -6.61
N GLY A 179 10.91 11.44 -5.91
CA GLY A 179 10.84 12.90 -5.76
C GLY A 179 10.93 13.64 -7.09
N LYS A 180 11.89 13.26 -7.95
CA LYS A 180 12.08 13.85 -9.29
C LYS A 180 10.85 13.68 -10.19
N GLY A 181 10.21 12.52 -10.14
CA GLY A 181 9.02 12.26 -10.95
C GLY A 181 7.85 13.15 -10.55
N ILE A 182 7.57 13.23 -9.26
CA ILE A 182 6.43 14.02 -8.73
C ILE A 182 6.70 15.52 -8.82
N GLU A 183 7.95 15.97 -8.61
CA GLU A 183 8.33 17.37 -8.80
C GLU A 183 7.98 17.83 -10.22
N LYS A 184 8.32 17.04 -11.23
CA LYS A 184 7.97 17.32 -12.63
C LYS A 184 6.45 17.48 -12.80
N ASP A 185 5.66 16.57 -12.21
CA ASP A 185 4.20 16.63 -12.26
C ASP A 185 3.67 17.89 -11.53
N ALA A 186 4.27 18.26 -10.39
CA ALA A 186 3.88 19.44 -9.62
C ALA A 186 4.18 20.75 -10.35
N VAL A 187 5.35 20.86 -10.94
CA VAL A 187 5.72 22.03 -11.76
C VAL A 187 4.75 22.17 -12.93
N ALA A 188 4.51 21.08 -13.67
CA ALA A 188 3.59 21.09 -14.81
C ALA A 188 2.14 21.46 -14.41
N ALA A 189 1.67 20.98 -13.26
CA ALA A 189 0.33 21.31 -12.75
C ALA A 189 0.21 22.80 -12.38
N LEU A 190 1.24 23.38 -11.76
CA LEU A 190 1.28 24.81 -11.43
C LEU A 190 1.36 25.68 -12.68
N GLU A 191 2.17 25.31 -13.67
CA GLU A 191 2.24 26.01 -14.96
C GLU A 191 0.89 25.99 -15.68
N LYS A 192 0.21 24.84 -15.71
CA LYS A 192 -1.14 24.71 -16.28
C LYS A 192 -2.14 25.63 -15.58
N ASN A 193 -2.01 25.81 -14.27
CA ASN A 193 -2.85 26.71 -13.47
C ASN A 193 -2.39 28.18 -13.57
N LYS A 194 -1.38 28.51 -14.37
CA LYS A 194 -0.79 29.85 -14.56
C LYS A 194 -0.17 30.44 -13.29
N HIS A 195 0.29 29.59 -12.38
CA HIS A 195 0.97 29.96 -11.14
C HIS A 195 2.28 29.12 -11.03
N PRO A 196 3.36 29.47 -11.76
CA PRO A 196 4.59 28.69 -11.72
C PRO A 196 5.13 28.58 -10.29
N ALA A 197 5.85 27.51 -10.01
CA ALA A 197 6.46 27.31 -8.70
C ALA A 197 7.34 28.50 -8.32
N LEU A 198 7.13 29.03 -7.11
CA LEU A 198 7.92 30.14 -6.58
C LEU A 198 9.38 29.71 -6.35
N LEU A 199 9.56 28.50 -5.90
CA LEU A 199 10.85 27.90 -5.57
C LEU A 199 10.74 26.38 -5.73
N SER A 200 11.77 25.75 -6.28
CA SER A 200 11.88 24.28 -6.31
C SER A 200 13.25 23.87 -5.79
N LEU A 201 13.28 23.08 -4.73
CA LEU A 201 14.49 22.62 -4.05
C LEU A 201 14.48 21.10 -3.93
N ARG A 202 15.67 20.50 -3.96
CA ARG A 202 15.86 19.09 -3.71
C ARG A 202 16.73 18.85 -2.49
N PHE A 203 16.53 17.73 -1.82
CA PHE A 203 17.31 17.31 -0.67
C PHE A 203 17.71 15.82 -0.78
N ASP A 204 18.86 15.47 -0.19
CA ASP A 204 19.27 14.07 -0.08
C ASP A 204 18.39 13.35 0.97
N PRO A 205 17.61 12.33 0.60
CA PRO A 205 16.75 11.60 1.54
C PRO A 205 17.54 10.81 2.61
N LYS A 206 18.86 10.70 2.50
CA LYS A 206 19.73 10.07 3.51
C LYS A 206 20.10 11.00 4.64
N GLU A 207 20.01 12.31 4.43
CA GLU A 207 20.27 13.32 5.46
C GLU A 207 19.13 13.37 6.48
N LYS A 208 19.47 13.67 7.73
CA LYS A 208 18.49 13.72 8.83
C LYS A 208 17.95 15.14 9.11
N ASP A 209 18.67 16.17 8.71
CA ASP A 209 18.34 17.56 9.00
C ASP A 209 18.52 18.42 7.77
N HIS A 210 17.60 19.37 7.54
CA HIS A 210 17.57 20.21 6.35
C HIS A 210 17.36 21.71 6.68
N PRO A 211 18.12 22.29 7.62
CA PRO A 211 17.89 23.67 8.08
C PRO A 211 18.08 24.71 6.97
N ALA A 212 19.06 24.50 6.08
CA ALA A 212 19.30 25.41 4.96
C ALA A 212 18.14 25.46 3.96
N ILE A 213 17.54 24.29 3.66
CA ILE A 213 16.37 24.20 2.79
C ILE A 213 15.16 24.86 3.45
N ALA A 214 14.91 24.57 4.73
CA ALA A 214 13.83 25.17 5.48
C ALA A 214 13.96 26.71 5.51
N GLN A 215 15.17 27.25 5.73
CA GLN A 215 15.44 28.68 5.69
C GLN A 215 15.15 29.29 4.33
N GLN A 216 15.57 28.66 3.23
CA GLN A 216 15.30 29.15 1.87
C GLN A 216 13.78 29.20 1.59
N VAL A 217 13.04 28.14 1.98
CA VAL A 217 11.58 28.09 1.83
C VAL A 217 10.91 29.21 2.61
N ILE A 218 11.30 29.46 3.85
CA ILE A 218 10.73 30.51 4.70
C ILE A 218 11.08 31.89 4.13
N ALA A 219 12.33 32.13 3.73
CA ALA A 219 12.80 33.40 3.17
C ALA A 219 12.15 33.73 1.81
N SER A 220 11.67 32.71 1.07
CA SER A 220 11.01 32.92 -0.23
C SER A 220 9.66 33.63 -0.14
N GLY A 221 9.06 33.71 1.04
CA GLY A 221 7.71 34.23 1.23
C GLY A 221 6.61 33.32 0.66
N ALA A 222 6.88 32.04 0.49
CA ALA A 222 5.87 31.06 0.06
C ALA A 222 4.67 31.05 1.01
N GLN A 223 3.46 30.93 0.48
CA GLN A 223 2.23 30.73 1.25
C GLN A 223 2.06 29.26 1.63
N ALA A 224 2.45 28.38 0.72
CA ALA A 224 2.45 26.92 0.94
C ALA A 224 3.75 26.31 0.44
N VAL A 225 4.12 25.17 1.04
CA VAL A 225 5.19 24.30 0.57
C VAL A 225 4.64 22.89 0.31
N TYR A 226 4.86 22.38 -0.89
CA TYR A 226 4.55 21.01 -1.23
C TYR A 226 5.78 20.12 -1.03
N VAL A 227 5.76 19.31 0.02
CA VAL A 227 6.85 18.40 0.39
C VAL A 227 6.63 17.07 -0.28
N ILE A 228 7.56 16.68 -1.15
CA ILE A 228 7.54 15.42 -1.91
C ILE A 228 8.61 14.48 -1.34
N ALA A 229 8.22 13.75 -0.33
CA ALA A 229 9.06 12.75 0.34
C ALA A 229 8.20 11.66 0.97
N ALA A 230 8.79 10.49 1.22
CA ALA A 230 8.14 9.36 1.87
C ALA A 230 8.86 8.98 3.16
N GLY A 231 8.16 8.33 4.10
CA GLY A 231 8.75 7.76 5.32
C GLY A 231 9.52 8.78 6.17
N MET A 232 10.64 8.35 6.74
CA MET A 232 11.47 9.21 7.59
C MET A 232 12.07 10.44 6.89
N PRO A 233 12.48 10.40 5.62
CA PRO A 233 12.85 11.60 4.87
C PRO A 233 11.78 12.70 4.86
N ALA A 234 10.48 12.35 4.73
CA ALA A 234 9.41 13.33 4.83
C ALA A 234 9.35 13.96 6.23
N ILE A 235 9.51 13.15 7.26
CA ILE A 235 9.53 13.62 8.65
C ILE A 235 10.69 14.58 8.88
N ASN A 236 11.88 14.26 8.38
CA ASN A 236 13.09 15.04 8.60
C ASN A 236 12.99 16.45 7.99
N ILE A 237 12.57 16.55 6.72
CA ILE A 237 12.41 17.87 6.09
C ILE A 237 11.25 18.66 6.73
N ILE A 238 10.13 18.02 7.05
CA ILE A 238 9.00 18.69 7.70
C ILE A 238 9.38 19.14 9.11
N ARG A 239 10.15 18.35 9.87
CA ARG A 239 10.69 18.74 11.18
C ARG A 239 11.50 20.02 11.08
N SER A 240 12.35 20.15 10.07
CA SER A 240 13.14 21.36 9.83
C SER A 240 12.27 22.58 9.49
N LEU A 241 11.18 22.39 8.73
CA LEU A 241 10.22 23.45 8.42
C LEU A 241 9.45 23.92 9.66
N VAL A 242 8.89 23.00 10.44
CA VAL A 242 8.07 23.33 11.65
C VAL A 242 8.91 23.70 12.86
N ALA A 243 10.24 23.70 12.77
CA ALA A 243 11.13 24.23 13.80
C ALA A 243 11.04 25.75 13.89
N ALA A 244 10.74 26.45 12.79
CA ALA A 244 10.52 27.88 12.77
C ALA A 244 9.12 28.21 13.34
N PRO A 245 8.99 29.32 14.11
CA PRO A 245 7.71 29.75 14.68
C PRO A 245 6.69 30.17 13.61
N VAL A 246 7.18 30.61 12.43
CA VAL A 246 6.37 30.96 11.27
C VAL A 246 6.91 30.21 10.06
N HIS A 247 6.08 29.43 9.42
CA HIS A 247 6.41 28.67 8.22
C HIS A 247 5.21 28.62 7.27
N PRO A 248 5.41 28.34 5.95
CA PRO A 248 4.33 28.14 5.00
C PRO A 248 3.41 26.98 5.41
N GLN A 249 2.18 27.01 4.93
CA GLN A 249 1.26 25.85 5.06
C GLN A 249 1.89 24.63 4.37
N ILE A 250 2.00 23.52 5.09
CA ILE A 250 2.66 22.31 4.58
C ILE A 250 1.64 21.38 3.93
N TYR A 251 1.90 21.02 2.70
CA TYR A 251 1.20 20.01 1.93
C TYR A 251 2.14 18.88 1.59
N THR A 252 1.62 17.65 1.55
CA THR A 252 2.39 16.48 1.12
C THR A 252 1.45 15.44 0.51
N ASN A 253 1.98 14.32 0.05
CA ASN A 253 1.18 13.27 -0.56
C ASN A 253 0.95 12.05 0.36
N SER A 254 0.16 11.10 -0.12
CA SER A 254 -0.32 9.93 0.61
C SER A 254 0.77 9.06 1.25
N VAL A 255 1.98 9.03 0.68
CA VAL A 255 3.07 8.19 1.19
C VAL A 255 3.97 8.87 2.23
N ALA A 256 3.69 10.14 2.58
CA ALA A 256 4.34 10.76 3.74
C ALA A 256 3.92 10.14 5.07
N SER A 257 2.81 9.40 5.08
CA SER A 257 2.24 8.70 6.24
C SER A 257 1.81 9.62 7.39
N SER A 258 0.53 9.92 7.43
CA SER A 258 -0.06 10.73 8.49
C SER A 258 0.18 10.18 9.90
N PHE A 259 0.15 8.85 10.05
CA PHE A 259 0.49 8.18 11.31
C PHE A 259 1.93 8.50 11.73
N LEU A 260 2.88 8.38 10.81
CA LEU A 260 4.29 8.64 11.10
C LEU A 260 4.54 10.13 11.41
N LEU A 261 3.88 11.04 10.68
CA LEU A 261 3.92 12.48 10.94
C LEU A 261 3.51 12.80 12.39
N TYR A 262 2.38 12.27 12.84
CA TYR A 262 1.96 12.51 14.22
C TYR A 262 2.88 11.83 15.26
N LYS A 263 3.26 10.59 15.02
CA LYS A 263 4.16 9.85 15.92
C LYS A 263 5.49 10.58 16.17
N GLU A 264 6.06 11.17 15.13
CA GLU A 264 7.41 11.77 15.17
C GLU A 264 7.41 13.28 15.47
N LEU A 265 6.34 14.00 15.15
CA LEU A 265 6.25 15.44 15.28
C LEU A 265 5.27 15.90 16.39
N GLY A 266 4.41 14.98 16.86
CA GLY A 266 3.37 15.29 17.84
C GLY A 266 2.45 16.42 17.34
N ASP A 267 2.13 17.36 18.22
CA ASP A 267 1.24 18.49 17.91
C ASP A 267 1.80 19.45 16.84
N LYS A 268 3.11 19.40 16.53
CA LYS A 268 3.70 20.16 15.41
C LYS A 268 3.25 19.65 14.04
N SER A 269 2.66 18.46 13.98
CA SER A 269 2.04 17.93 12.74
C SER A 269 0.67 18.52 12.43
N ARG A 270 0.05 19.22 13.40
CA ARG A 270 -1.27 19.83 13.22
C ARG A 270 -1.26 20.84 12.06
N GLY A 271 -2.27 20.74 11.20
CA GLY A 271 -2.42 21.60 10.04
C GLY A 271 -1.72 21.08 8.78
N ILE A 272 -0.86 20.05 8.86
CA ILE A 272 -0.27 19.45 7.67
C ILE A 272 -1.39 18.80 6.84
N VAL A 273 -1.41 19.10 5.55
CA VAL A 273 -2.40 18.62 4.59
C VAL A 273 -1.78 17.53 3.73
N LEU A 274 -2.53 16.42 3.56
CA LEU A 274 -2.10 15.28 2.74
C LEU A 274 -3.16 14.95 1.69
N SER A 275 -2.74 14.63 0.47
CA SER A 275 -3.57 13.84 -0.42
C SER A 275 -3.69 12.40 0.09
N GLN A 276 -4.81 11.75 -0.20
CA GLN A 276 -5.07 10.37 0.18
C GLN A 276 -5.64 9.61 -1.00
N VAL A 277 -5.29 8.34 -1.10
CA VAL A 277 -5.69 7.45 -2.20
C VAL A 277 -6.61 6.30 -1.75
N MET A 278 -6.96 6.32 -0.46
CA MET A 278 -7.88 5.38 0.18
C MET A 278 -8.91 6.14 1.03
N PRO A 279 -10.07 5.55 1.30
CA PRO A 279 -11.05 6.13 2.23
C PRO A 279 -10.43 6.37 3.63
N PRO A 280 -10.97 7.31 4.41
CA PRO A 280 -10.50 7.54 5.77
C PRO A 280 -10.64 6.29 6.63
N PHE A 281 -9.51 5.71 7.05
CA PHE A 281 -9.42 4.40 7.72
C PHE A 281 -10.16 4.33 9.07
N TRP A 282 -10.59 5.45 9.62
CA TRP A 282 -11.39 5.54 10.86
C TRP A 282 -12.89 5.72 10.63
N LYS A 283 -13.32 6.05 9.37
CA LYS A 283 -14.74 6.30 9.06
C LYS A 283 -15.44 4.99 8.70
N THR A 284 -15.91 4.25 9.69
CA THR A 284 -16.58 2.94 9.52
C THR A 284 -17.90 2.99 8.74
N ARG A 285 -18.38 4.18 8.37
CA ARG A 285 -19.47 4.33 7.39
C ARG A 285 -19.12 3.82 5.99
N PHE A 286 -17.84 3.68 5.67
CA PHE A 286 -17.37 2.97 4.49
C PHE A 286 -17.26 1.48 4.82
N PRO A 287 -18.05 0.59 4.20
CA PRO A 287 -18.09 -0.82 4.59
C PRO A 287 -16.73 -1.53 4.52
N ILE A 288 -15.88 -1.17 3.56
CA ILE A 288 -14.51 -1.71 3.47
C ILE A 288 -13.63 -1.26 4.65
N VAL A 289 -13.84 -0.06 5.17
CA VAL A 289 -13.14 0.45 6.36
C VAL A 289 -13.62 -0.28 7.61
N ASP A 290 -14.94 -0.49 7.76
CA ASP A 290 -15.50 -1.26 8.87
C ASP A 290 -14.98 -2.70 8.88
N GLU A 291 -14.88 -3.33 7.71
CA GLU A 291 -14.28 -4.66 7.55
C GLU A 291 -12.82 -4.67 8.01
N TYR A 292 -12.01 -3.71 7.56
CA TYR A 292 -10.61 -3.56 7.98
C TYR A 292 -10.48 -3.36 9.49
N GLN A 293 -11.30 -2.50 10.10
CA GLN A 293 -11.26 -2.24 11.55
C GLN A 293 -11.67 -3.48 12.36
N ARG A 294 -12.66 -4.24 11.90
CA ARG A 294 -13.03 -5.52 12.52
C ARG A 294 -11.89 -6.54 12.42
N ALA A 295 -11.22 -6.60 11.26
CA ALA A 295 -10.06 -7.47 11.06
C ALA A 295 -8.93 -7.14 12.06
N ARG A 296 -8.59 -5.86 12.20
CA ARG A 296 -7.60 -5.38 13.16
C ARG A 296 -7.96 -5.77 14.60
N LYS A 297 -9.20 -5.51 15.00
CA LYS A 297 -9.70 -5.88 16.33
C LYS A 297 -9.61 -7.38 16.60
N ALA A 298 -9.99 -8.20 15.63
CA ALA A 298 -9.93 -9.66 15.74
C ALA A 298 -8.48 -10.19 15.83
N ALA A 299 -7.53 -9.49 15.23
CA ALA A 299 -6.10 -9.80 15.31
C ALA A 299 -5.40 -9.23 16.56
N GLY A 300 -6.11 -8.44 17.40
CA GLY A 300 -5.51 -7.77 18.55
C GLY A 300 -4.52 -6.66 18.18
N SER A 301 -4.64 -6.08 16.97
CA SER A 301 -3.78 -4.98 16.53
C SER A 301 -4.00 -3.73 17.36
N GLU A 302 -2.92 -3.09 17.78
CA GLU A 302 -2.98 -1.85 18.55
C GLU A 302 -3.29 -0.63 17.66
N GLY A 303 -3.84 0.43 18.28
CA GLY A 303 -4.15 1.70 17.62
C GLY A 303 -5.28 1.65 16.61
N GLU A 304 -5.50 2.76 15.89
CA GLU A 304 -6.61 2.92 14.94
C GLU A 304 -6.33 2.40 13.52
N GLY A 305 -5.09 1.98 13.23
CA GLY A 305 -4.65 1.63 11.88
C GLY A 305 -4.08 2.81 11.10
N SER A 306 -3.98 2.67 9.79
CA SER A 306 -3.43 3.70 8.92
C SER A 306 -3.98 3.61 7.49
N TYR A 307 -3.80 4.68 6.71
CA TYR A 307 -4.12 4.66 5.28
C TYR A 307 -3.33 3.59 4.52
N LEU A 308 -2.04 3.43 4.83
CA LEU A 308 -1.20 2.40 4.20
C LEU A 308 -1.64 0.98 4.60
N GLY A 309 -2.04 0.79 5.87
CA GLY A 309 -2.60 -0.49 6.32
C GLY A 309 -3.92 -0.84 5.60
N LEU A 310 -4.81 0.14 5.46
CA LEU A 310 -6.05 -0.04 4.69
C LEU A 310 -5.76 -0.33 3.21
N GLU A 311 -4.79 0.36 2.61
CA GLU A 311 -4.37 0.10 1.22
C GLU A 311 -3.83 -1.32 1.06
N GLY A 312 -3.00 -1.79 2.00
CA GLY A 312 -2.50 -3.16 2.02
C GLY A 312 -3.63 -4.20 2.13
N TYR A 313 -4.61 -3.94 2.99
CA TYR A 313 -5.79 -4.78 3.18
C TYR A 313 -6.64 -4.88 1.90
N ILE A 314 -6.94 -3.74 1.27
CA ILE A 314 -7.70 -3.67 0.02
C ILE A 314 -6.94 -4.36 -1.11
N THR A 315 -5.61 -4.18 -1.17
CA THR A 315 -4.74 -4.85 -2.15
C THR A 315 -4.81 -6.37 -2.04
N ALA A 316 -4.68 -6.89 -0.83
CA ALA A 316 -4.77 -8.33 -0.59
C ALA A 316 -6.17 -8.89 -0.90
N LYS A 317 -7.22 -8.14 -0.56
CA LYS A 317 -8.61 -8.51 -0.88
C LYS A 317 -8.87 -8.56 -2.39
N ALA A 318 -8.42 -7.55 -3.14
CA ALA A 318 -8.54 -7.52 -4.60
C ALA A 318 -7.79 -8.69 -5.26
N PHE A 319 -6.61 -9.01 -4.73
CA PHE A 319 -5.83 -10.13 -5.21
C PHE A 319 -6.51 -11.47 -4.95
N ALA A 320 -7.01 -11.68 -3.73
CA ALA A 320 -7.73 -12.90 -3.37
C ALA A 320 -9.01 -13.09 -4.22
N GLU A 321 -9.76 -12.02 -4.45
CA GLU A 321 -10.93 -12.06 -5.33
C GLU A 321 -10.53 -12.39 -6.78
N SER A 322 -9.40 -11.87 -7.24
CA SER A 322 -8.86 -12.25 -8.55
C SER A 322 -8.49 -13.72 -8.63
N LEU A 323 -7.87 -14.28 -7.58
CA LEU A 323 -7.55 -15.70 -7.50
C LEU A 323 -8.83 -16.56 -7.49
N GLN A 324 -9.86 -16.18 -6.74
CA GLN A 324 -11.15 -16.90 -6.66
C GLN A 324 -11.90 -16.93 -7.99
N ARG A 325 -11.70 -15.92 -8.85
CA ARG A 325 -12.30 -15.85 -10.19
C ARG A 325 -11.57 -16.69 -11.24
N VAL A 326 -10.38 -17.21 -10.96
CA VAL A 326 -9.64 -18.06 -11.89
C VAL A 326 -10.40 -19.39 -12.10
N LYS A 327 -10.71 -19.71 -13.34
CA LYS A 327 -11.30 -20.99 -13.72
C LYS A 327 -10.18 -21.97 -14.08
N GLY A 328 -10.08 -23.08 -13.32
CA GLY A 328 -9.05 -24.11 -13.51
C GLY A 328 -7.75 -23.84 -12.74
N PRO A 329 -6.60 -24.32 -13.21
CA PRO A 329 -5.32 -24.15 -12.51
C PRO A 329 -4.92 -22.69 -12.35
N ILE A 330 -4.47 -22.30 -11.15
CA ILE A 330 -3.94 -20.97 -10.87
C ILE A 330 -2.48 -20.95 -11.34
N THR A 331 -2.24 -20.27 -12.45
CA THR A 331 -0.93 -19.98 -13.04
C THR A 331 -0.79 -18.47 -13.24
N THR A 332 0.43 -18.00 -13.49
CA THR A 332 0.68 -16.59 -13.82
C THR A 332 -0.19 -16.12 -14.99
N GLU A 333 -0.29 -16.90 -16.05
CA GLU A 333 -1.07 -16.58 -17.24
C GLU A 333 -2.57 -16.57 -16.97
N SER A 334 -3.12 -17.63 -16.32
CA SER A 334 -4.55 -17.72 -16.02
C SER A 334 -4.99 -16.59 -15.09
N LEU A 335 -4.17 -16.24 -14.10
CA LEU A 335 -4.43 -15.15 -13.18
C LEU A 335 -4.40 -13.79 -13.89
N ARG A 336 -3.38 -13.51 -14.71
CA ARG A 336 -3.29 -12.28 -15.51
C ARG A 336 -4.52 -12.10 -16.39
N ARG A 337 -4.87 -13.13 -17.16
CA ARG A 337 -6.05 -13.12 -18.03
C ARG A 337 -7.33 -12.86 -17.23
N THR A 338 -7.45 -13.45 -16.05
CA THR A 338 -8.62 -13.25 -15.17
C THR A 338 -8.67 -11.81 -14.65
N ILE A 339 -7.56 -11.23 -14.19
CA ILE A 339 -7.50 -9.85 -13.72
C ILE A 339 -7.95 -8.88 -14.83
N GLU A 340 -7.44 -9.05 -16.04
CA GLU A 340 -7.65 -8.13 -17.16
C GLU A 340 -9.04 -8.23 -17.80
N ASN A 341 -9.71 -9.37 -17.72
CA ASN A 341 -10.99 -9.62 -18.39
C ASN A 341 -12.18 -9.79 -17.42
N SER A 342 -11.95 -9.63 -16.12
CA SER A 342 -13.04 -9.70 -15.14
C SER A 342 -13.82 -8.38 -15.07
N PRO A 343 -15.11 -8.44 -14.74
CA PRO A 343 -15.87 -7.23 -14.42
C PRO A 343 -15.28 -6.55 -13.18
N PRO A 344 -15.56 -5.25 -12.98
CA PRO A 344 -15.13 -4.52 -11.80
C PRO A 344 -15.42 -5.28 -10.50
N MET A 345 -14.48 -5.21 -9.57
CA MET A 345 -14.62 -5.77 -8.22
C MET A 345 -15.21 -4.71 -7.29
N ASN A 346 -16.32 -5.03 -6.64
CA ASN A 346 -16.84 -4.22 -5.54
C ASN A 346 -16.34 -4.80 -4.21
N LEU A 347 -15.29 -4.21 -3.69
CA LEU A 347 -14.67 -4.60 -2.42
C LEU A 347 -15.38 -3.88 -1.26
N ASN A 348 -16.60 -4.25 -0.96
CA ASN A 348 -17.45 -3.61 0.06
C ASN A 348 -17.48 -2.07 -0.07
N GLY A 349 -17.90 -1.60 -1.26
CA GLY A 349 -18.04 -0.18 -1.57
C GLY A 349 -16.77 0.50 -2.09
N PHE A 350 -15.63 -0.19 -2.14
CA PHE A 350 -14.44 0.28 -2.85
C PHE A 350 -14.31 -0.47 -4.18
N THR A 351 -14.47 0.25 -5.28
CA THR A 351 -14.46 -0.37 -6.62
C THR A 351 -13.06 -0.41 -7.21
N VAL A 352 -12.69 -1.57 -7.73
CA VAL A 352 -11.43 -1.81 -8.44
C VAL A 352 -11.71 -2.44 -9.80
N ALA A 353 -11.09 -1.94 -10.86
CA ALA A 353 -11.24 -2.47 -12.20
C ALA A 353 -9.92 -2.44 -12.96
N PHE A 354 -9.56 -3.57 -13.56
CA PHE A 354 -8.41 -3.68 -14.42
C PHE A 354 -8.83 -4.10 -15.84
N ARG A 355 -8.06 -3.69 -16.84
CA ARG A 355 -8.25 -4.05 -18.24
C ARG A 355 -6.87 -4.23 -18.91
N PRO A 356 -6.81 -4.87 -20.08
CA PRO A 356 -5.56 -5.03 -20.80
C PRO A 356 -4.86 -3.69 -21.14
N ASP A 357 -5.64 -2.66 -21.41
CA ASP A 357 -5.18 -1.30 -21.73
C ASP A 357 -5.09 -0.37 -20.51
N ASN A 358 -5.65 -0.76 -19.36
CA ASN A 358 -5.64 0.03 -18.12
C ASN A 358 -5.44 -0.84 -16.88
N ARG A 359 -4.24 -0.78 -16.31
CA ARG A 359 -3.86 -1.49 -15.06
C ARG A 359 -3.94 -0.59 -13.82
N ASN A 360 -4.71 0.49 -13.88
CA ASN A 360 -4.99 1.39 -12.75
C ASN A 360 -6.36 1.03 -12.16
N GLY A 361 -6.35 0.33 -11.05
CA GLY A 361 -7.55 -0.29 -10.47
C GLY A 361 -8.51 0.70 -9.82
N SER A 362 -7.99 1.79 -9.22
CA SER A 362 -8.80 2.81 -8.56
C SER A 362 -8.36 4.21 -8.93
N SER A 363 -9.31 5.14 -8.94
CA SER A 363 -9.11 6.59 -9.07
C SER A 363 -9.59 7.34 -7.81
N PHE A 364 -9.74 6.63 -6.68
CA PHE A 364 -10.11 7.27 -5.43
C PHE A 364 -9.02 8.25 -4.99
N GLY A 365 -9.40 9.48 -4.72
CA GLY A 365 -8.53 10.50 -4.17
C GLY A 365 -9.28 11.49 -3.30
N ASP A 366 -8.63 11.92 -2.21
CA ASP A 366 -9.16 12.86 -1.22
C ASP A 366 -8.04 13.78 -0.70
N ILE A 367 -8.39 14.81 0.05
CA ILE A 367 -7.46 15.67 0.78
C ILE A 367 -7.86 15.66 2.26
N THR A 368 -6.89 15.44 3.14
CA THR A 368 -7.11 15.43 4.58
C THR A 368 -6.10 16.33 5.28
N MET A 369 -6.49 16.89 6.42
CA MET A 369 -5.62 17.71 7.26
C MET A 369 -5.45 17.06 8.64
N LEU A 370 -4.24 17.01 9.14
CA LEU A 370 -3.96 16.58 10.50
C LEU A 370 -4.46 17.63 11.50
N GLY A 371 -5.31 17.20 12.40
CA GLY A 371 -5.85 17.98 13.53
C GLY A 371 -5.08 17.72 14.81
N SER A 372 -5.71 18.05 15.94
CA SER A 372 -5.14 17.81 17.27
C SER A 372 -5.06 16.31 17.59
N ALA A 373 -4.04 15.92 18.35
CA ALA A 373 -3.84 14.54 18.83
C ALA A 373 -3.80 13.49 17.69
N GLY A 374 -3.28 13.86 16.51
CA GLY A 374 -3.18 12.98 15.35
C GLY A 374 -4.50 12.63 14.66
N LYS A 375 -5.61 13.20 15.15
CA LYS A 375 -6.92 13.05 14.50
C LYS A 375 -6.97 13.92 13.25
N PHE A 376 -7.84 13.54 12.32
CA PHE A 376 -8.00 14.33 11.10
C PHE A 376 -9.10 15.38 11.30
N ALA A 377 -8.82 16.60 10.83
CA ALA A 377 -9.87 17.61 10.68
C ALA A 377 -10.82 17.18 9.57
N GLN A 378 -12.10 17.35 9.82
CA GLN A 378 -13.17 17.03 8.86
C GLN A 378 -13.50 18.25 8.02
#